data_57102f533294fe1149a9449b40afc8c6
#
_entry.id   57102f533294fe1149a9449b40afc8c6
#
_cell.length_a   1.000
_cell.length_b   1.000
_cell.length_c   1.000
_cell.angle_alpha   90.00
_cell.angle_beta   90.00
_cell.angle_gamma   90.00
#
_symmetry.space_group_name_H-M   'P 1'
#
loop_
_entity.id
_entity.type
_entity.pdbx_description
1 polymer ?
#
loop_
_entity_poly.entity_id
_entity_poly.type
_entity_poly.pdbx_seq_one_letter_code
_entity_poly.pdbx_strand_id
1 'polypeptide(L)'
;MNTRPLVLVTSTVLLCVVLANASGISAQSGKPFKVDPAWAQLPQGTTWNGNTTWITADGKGNVVVLVRTAPYFRVFTRDGRFVKAFGDEGLFESAHSVTIDAQGFLWVTDSAAHLVHKFGPDGRLLMTLGKKGVAGDNTSRDLFNQPNHVAVAPNGDIFVSDGYVNARVVHFSSKGEFIRIIGGVKGSQPGQLQLPHGVALDSSGRILVNDSDNQRVSVFDKEGKFVEMWPYPSRGGIAVAADDTVYISDVNVGIVNIVKNGKLIDSVSADRAHGMGIDTDGSIYVSGASRMTVMKITRAQ
;
A
#
# COMPACT_ATOMS: atom_id res chain seq x y z
N MET A 1 -60.10 -56.73 -2.60
CA MET A 1 -58.69 -56.78 -2.18
C MET A 1 -57.84 -56.39 -3.38
N ASN A 2 -57.44 -55.07 -3.45
CA ASN A 2 -56.61 -54.57 -4.54
C ASN A 2 -55.25 -54.21 -3.95
N THR A 3 -54.27 -55.06 -4.27
CA THR A 3 -52.86 -54.79 -3.94
C THR A 3 -52.23 -53.97 -5.06
N ARG A 4 -51.78 -52.71 -4.75
CA ARG A 4 -50.96 -51.90 -5.66
C ARG A 4 -49.47 -52.20 -5.42
N PRO A 5 -48.65 -52.35 -6.46
CA PRO A 5 -47.21 -52.55 -6.29
C PRO A 5 -46.51 -51.24 -5.92
N LEU A 6 -45.57 -51.36 -5.01
CA LEU A 6 -44.65 -50.27 -4.56
C LEU A 6 -43.55 -50.12 -5.60
N VAL A 7 -43.47 -48.94 -6.24
CA VAL A 7 -42.36 -48.61 -7.15
C VAL A 7 -41.25 -47.96 -6.33
N LEU A 8 -40.13 -48.67 -6.25
CA LEU A 8 -38.91 -48.15 -5.60
C LEU A 8 -38.13 -47.30 -6.61
N VAL A 9 -38.10 -45.99 -6.42
CA VAL A 9 -37.28 -45.08 -7.21
C VAL A 9 -35.91 -44.95 -6.55
N THR A 10 -34.89 -45.56 -7.13
CA THR A 10 -33.50 -45.41 -6.73
C THR A 10 -32.93 -44.15 -7.37
N SER A 11 -32.76 -43.11 -6.58
CA SER A 11 -32.06 -41.85 -7.00
C SER A 11 -30.55 -42.08 -6.96
N THR A 12 -29.94 -42.19 -8.14
CA THR A 12 -28.48 -42.19 -8.28
C THR A 12 -27.98 -40.75 -8.19
N VAL A 13 -27.36 -40.43 -7.06
CA VAL A 13 -26.65 -39.13 -6.89
C VAL A 13 -25.33 -39.23 -7.65
N LEU A 14 -25.23 -38.53 -8.76
CA LEU A 14 -23.99 -38.38 -9.51
C LEU A 14 -23.11 -37.31 -8.81
N LEU A 15 -22.11 -37.80 -8.08
CA LEU A 15 -21.11 -36.90 -7.43
C LEU A 15 -20.13 -36.40 -8.50
N CYS A 16 -20.34 -35.20 -9.05
CA CYS A 16 -19.38 -34.54 -9.90
C CYS A 16 -18.19 -34.07 -9.04
N VAL A 17 -17.12 -34.84 -9.03
CA VAL A 17 -15.83 -34.40 -8.51
C VAL A 17 -15.25 -33.43 -9.51
N VAL A 18 -15.34 -32.12 -9.22
CA VAL A 18 -14.60 -31.08 -9.93
C VAL A 18 -13.15 -31.18 -9.47
N LEU A 19 -12.32 -31.87 -10.24
CA LEU A 19 -10.86 -31.76 -10.10
C LEU A 19 -10.45 -30.34 -10.50
N ALA A 20 -10.23 -29.49 -9.51
CA ALA A 20 -9.54 -28.23 -9.72
C ALA A 20 -8.12 -28.55 -10.18
N ASN A 21 -7.86 -28.39 -11.46
CA ASN A 21 -6.52 -28.37 -12.01
C ASN A 21 -5.81 -27.14 -11.37
N ALA A 22 -5.06 -27.39 -10.31
CA ALA A 22 -4.02 -26.48 -9.87
C ALA A 22 -2.96 -26.47 -10.98
N SER A 23 -3.16 -25.60 -11.99
CA SER A 23 -2.14 -25.27 -12.96
C SER A 23 -0.99 -24.67 -12.15
N GLY A 24 0.07 -25.46 -11.93
CA GLY A 24 1.28 -24.99 -11.30
C GLY A 24 1.76 -23.74 -12.04
N ILE A 25 1.73 -22.59 -11.38
CA ILE A 25 2.39 -21.39 -11.84
C ILE A 25 3.87 -21.78 -11.83
N SER A 26 4.42 -22.04 -13.01
CA SER A 26 5.85 -22.19 -13.20
C SER A 26 6.46 -20.85 -12.80
N ALA A 27 7.05 -20.79 -11.62
CA ALA A 27 7.86 -19.66 -11.21
C ALA A 27 8.94 -19.48 -12.28
N GLN A 28 8.86 -18.37 -12.99
CA GLN A 28 9.91 -17.99 -13.92
C GLN A 28 11.17 -17.82 -13.09
N SER A 29 12.21 -18.61 -13.36
CA SER A 29 13.43 -18.79 -12.54
C SER A 29 14.25 -17.51 -12.45
N GLY A 30 13.73 -16.53 -11.71
CA GLY A 30 14.52 -15.42 -11.17
C GLY A 30 15.39 -15.93 -10.01
N LYS A 31 16.53 -15.29 -9.78
CA LYS A 31 17.33 -15.56 -8.59
C LYS A 31 16.46 -15.38 -7.33
N PRO A 32 16.61 -16.22 -6.30
CA PRO A 32 15.78 -16.17 -5.10
C PRO A 32 15.91 -14.81 -4.38
N PHE A 33 14.88 -14.45 -3.63
CA PHE A 33 14.96 -13.29 -2.74
C PHE A 33 15.66 -13.65 -1.43
N LYS A 34 16.47 -12.71 -0.95
CA LYS A 34 17.02 -12.72 0.40
C LYS A 34 16.26 -11.71 1.23
N VAL A 35 15.69 -12.16 2.34
CA VAL A 35 15.02 -11.32 3.33
C VAL A 35 15.96 -11.08 4.51
N ASP A 36 16.21 -9.83 4.84
CA ASP A 36 17.02 -9.41 5.98
C ASP A 36 16.16 -8.68 7.01
N PRO A 37 15.69 -9.35 8.08
CA PRO A 37 14.93 -8.75 9.13
C PRO A 37 15.77 -7.95 10.13
N ALA A 38 17.08 -8.06 10.07
CA ALA A 38 18.03 -7.34 10.93
C ALA A 38 18.68 -6.14 10.23
N TRP A 39 18.18 -5.78 9.04
CA TRP A 39 18.77 -4.71 8.24
C TRP A 39 18.88 -3.39 9.00
N ALA A 40 17.84 -2.95 9.69
CA ALA A 40 17.84 -1.66 10.38
C ALA A 40 18.60 -1.74 11.71
N GLN A 41 19.75 -1.11 11.75
CA GLN A 41 20.65 -1.07 12.91
C GLN A 41 20.33 0.15 13.78
N LEU A 42 19.45 -0.04 14.78
CA LEU A 42 19.17 1.01 15.76
C LEU A 42 20.40 1.32 16.62
N PRO A 43 20.58 2.56 17.08
CA PRO A 43 21.62 2.90 18.04
C PRO A 43 21.54 2.04 19.31
N GLN A 44 22.69 1.74 19.91
CA GLN A 44 22.76 0.92 21.12
C GLN A 44 21.87 1.52 22.23
N GLY A 45 21.08 0.68 22.90
CA GLY A 45 20.18 1.08 23.96
C GLY A 45 18.87 1.73 23.49
N THR A 46 18.63 1.82 22.18
CA THR A 46 17.37 2.32 21.63
C THR A 46 16.51 1.18 21.10
N THR A 47 15.19 1.40 21.08
CA THR A 47 14.20 0.50 20.49
C THR A 47 13.33 1.25 19.47
N TRP A 48 12.48 0.57 18.75
CA TRP A 48 11.50 1.22 17.89
C TRP A 48 10.53 2.11 18.66
N ASN A 49 10.29 1.80 19.94
CA ASN A 49 9.40 2.55 20.85
C ASN A 49 8.00 2.82 20.26
N GLY A 50 7.50 1.89 19.45
CA GLY A 50 6.18 1.98 18.82
C GLY A 50 6.12 1.18 17.53
N ASN A 51 4.92 1.07 16.97
CA ASN A 51 4.70 0.34 15.73
C ASN A 51 5.34 1.05 14.55
N THR A 52 6.15 0.34 13.79
CA THR A 52 6.63 0.78 12.48
C THR A 52 5.48 0.66 11.48
N THR A 53 4.96 1.78 10.99
CA THR A 53 3.75 1.74 10.18
C THR A 53 4.02 1.80 8.68
N TRP A 54 5.02 2.57 8.27
CA TRP A 54 5.39 2.68 6.85
C TRP A 54 6.89 2.85 6.67
N ILE A 55 7.36 2.58 5.45
CA ILE A 55 8.76 2.71 5.07
C ILE A 55 8.86 3.16 3.61
N THR A 56 9.80 4.03 3.31
CA THR A 56 10.03 4.54 1.95
C THR A 56 11.51 4.83 1.74
N ALA A 57 11.99 4.76 0.49
CA ALA A 57 13.35 5.13 0.10
C ALA A 57 13.34 6.46 -0.65
N ASP A 58 14.42 7.26 -0.51
CA ASP A 58 14.56 8.55 -1.19
C ASP A 58 15.22 8.44 -2.59
N GLY A 59 15.56 7.22 -3.00
CA GLY A 59 16.30 6.96 -4.25
C GLY A 59 17.75 7.47 -4.24
N LYS A 60 18.20 8.11 -3.17
CA LYS A 60 19.54 8.71 -3.01
C LYS A 60 20.39 7.99 -1.96
N GLY A 61 19.88 6.87 -1.44
CA GLY A 61 20.60 6.03 -0.48
C GLY A 61 20.12 6.15 0.97
N ASN A 62 19.03 6.87 1.23
CA ASN A 62 18.40 6.87 2.53
C ASN A 62 17.03 6.19 2.49
N VAL A 63 16.68 5.60 3.62
CA VAL A 63 15.40 4.94 3.86
C VAL A 63 14.78 5.54 5.11
N VAL A 64 13.53 5.99 4.99
CA VAL A 64 12.78 6.58 6.09
C VAL A 64 11.75 5.60 6.59
N VAL A 65 11.79 5.29 7.88
CA VAL A 65 10.80 4.49 8.59
C VAL A 65 9.91 5.42 9.40
N LEU A 66 8.60 5.34 9.18
CA LEU A 66 7.60 6.03 9.98
C LEU A 66 7.20 5.16 11.16
N VAL A 67 7.25 5.72 12.36
CA VAL A 67 6.87 5.08 13.62
C VAL A 67 5.70 5.85 14.23
N ARG A 68 4.80 5.19 14.96
CA ARG A 68 3.61 5.84 15.56
C ARG A 68 3.87 6.61 16.84
N THR A 69 5.14 6.68 17.28
CA THR A 69 5.57 7.42 18.47
C THR A 69 6.78 8.26 18.14
N ALA A 70 6.94 9.39 18.79
CA ALA A 70 8.08 10.28 18.60
C ALA A 70 9.41 9.61 19.04
N PRO A 71 10.51 9.90 18.34
CA PRO A 71 10.58 10.65 17.09
C PRO A 71 9.97 9.84 15.93
N TYR A 72 9.03 10.44 15.23
CA TYR A 72 8.19 9.72 14.23
C TYR A 72 8.96 9.22 13.02
N PHE A 73 9.98 9.97 12.58
CA PHE A 73 10.80 9.62 11.42
C PHE A 73 12.14 9.10 11.85
N ARG A 74 12.52 7.92 11.37
CA ARG A 74 13.86 7.35 11.57
C ARG A 74 14.49 7.08 10.22
N VAL A 75 15.66 7.68 10.01
CA VAL A 75 16.38 7.63 8.74
C VAL A 75 17.56 6.69 8.88
N PHE A 76 17.68 5.79 7.90
CA PHE A 76 18.77 4.84 7.77
C PHE A 76 19.42 4.99 6.41
N THR A 77 20.67 4.60 6.29
CA THR A 77 21.30 4.41 4.99
C THR A 77 20.78 3.13 4.32
N ARG A 78 21.01 2.95 3.03
CA ARG A 78 20.62 1.75 2.27
C ARG A 78 21.19 0.45 2.88
N ASP A 79 22.33 0.50 3.54
CA ASP A 79 22.99 -0.63 4.24
C ASP A 79 22.52 -0.78 5.69
N GLY A 80 21.53 0.01 6.13
CA GLY A 80 20.84 -0.14 7.41
C GLY A 80 21.46 0.62 8.58
N ARG A 81 22.50 1.43 8.38
CA ARG A 81 23.08 2.25 9.45
C ARG A 81 22.14 3.41 9.79
N PHE A 82 21.89 3.62 11.07
CA PHE A 82 21.10 4.75 11.55
C PHE A 82 21.79 6.10 11.22
N VAL A 83 21.01 7.04 10.70
CA VAL A 83 21.49 8.40 10.35
C VAL A 83 20.97 9.42 11.36
N LYS A 84 19.65 9.50 11.52
CA LYS A 84 19.00 10.47 12.42
C LYS A 84 17.56 10.03 12.72
N ALA A 85 16.97 10.64 13.75
CA ALA A 85 15.54 10.63 13.98
C ALA A 85 15.04 12.05 14.22
N PHE A 86 13.78 12.33 13.82
CA PHE A 86 13.15 13.63 14.00
C PHE A 86 11.62 13.49 14.04
N GLY A 87 10.94 14.60 14.31
CA GLY A 87 9.50 14.67 14.50
C GLY A 87 9.14 14.58 15.99
N ASP A 88 8.75 15.75 16.55
CA ASP A 88 8.50 15.93 17.97
C ASP A 88 7.16 15.33 18.40
N GLU A 89 7.01 15.10 19.70
CA GLU A 89 5.78 14.62 20.33
C GLU A 89 4.58 15.52 19.95
N GLY A 90 3.44 14.89 19.67
CA GLY A 90 2.22 15.60 19.29
C GLY A 90 2.15 16.06 17.84
N LEU A 91 3.16 15.74 17.00
CA LEU A 91 3.13 16.09 15.57
C LEU A 91 1.96 15.40 14.84
N PHE A 92 1.63 14.17 15.21
CA PHE A 92 0.51 13.40 14.65
C PHE A 92 -0.38 12.82 15.73
N GLU A 93 -1.66 12.63 15.41
CA GLU A 93 -2.60 11.85 16.23
C GLU A 93 -2.47 10.35 15.93
N SER A 94 -2.35 9.97 14.66
CA SER A 94 -2.08 8.60 14.23
C SER A 94 -1.41 8.59 12.86
N ALA A 95 -0.08 8.79 12.83
CA ALA A 95 0.71 8.68 11.62
C ALA A 95 0.49 7.30 10.96
N HIS A 96 0.15 7.26 9.66
CA HIS A 96 -0.16 6.02 8.99
C HIS A 96 0.81 5.69 7.86
N SER A 97 1.03 6.57 6.90
CA SER A 97 1.95 6.34 5.80
C SER A 97 2.94 7.50 5.59
N VAL A 98 4.07 7.20 4.98
CA VAL A 98 5.03 8.20 4.51
C VAL A 98 5.47 7.88 3.08
N THR A 99 5.45 8.89 2.21
CA THR A 99 5.99 8.84 0.85
C THR A 99 7.00 9.96 0.67
N ILE A 100 8.09 9.70 -0.05
CA ILE A 100 9.04 10.73 -0.48
C ILE A 100 8.82 10.98 -1.97
N ASP A 101 8.55 12.23 -2.34
CA ASP A 101 8.39 12.60 -3.74
C ASP A 101 9.75 12.81 -4.45
N ALA A 102 9.71 12.99 -5.77
CA ALA A 102 10.92 13.16 -6.58
C ALA A 102 11.78 14.38 -6.20
N GLN A 103 11.20 15.36 -5.52
CA GLN A 103 11.88 16.54 -5.02
C GLN A 103 12.48 16.34 -3.62
N GLY A 104 12.13 15.23 -2.95
CA GLY A 104 12.59 14.88 -1.61
C GLY A 104 11.70 15.40 -0.48
N PHE A 105 10.49 15.85 -0.78
CA PHE A 105 9.51 16.19 0.25
C PHE A 105 8.86 14.94 0.82
N LEU A 106 8.60 14.95 2.14
CA LEU A 106 7.91 13.86 2.81
C LEU A 106 6.41 14.17 2.86
N TRP A 107 5.60 13.23 2.44
CA TRP A 107 4.16 13.28 2.54
C TRP A 107 3.69 12.25 3.55
N VAL A 108 2.89 12.67 4.52
CA VAL A 108 2.42 11.82 5.63
C VAL A 108 0.91 11.90 5.74
N THR A 109 0.26 10.75 5.86
CA THR A 109 -1.14 10.69 6.26
C THR A 109 -1.24 10.56 7.78
N ASP A 110 -2.05 11.43 8.40
CA ASP A 110 -2.48 11.31 9.79
C ASP A 110 -3.95 10.87 9.81
N SER A 111 -4.15 9.55 9.95
CA SER A 111 -5.47 8.97 9.78
C SER A 111 -6.47 9.46 10.83
N ALA A 112 -6.07 9.56 12.10
CA ALA A 112 -6.99 9.98 13.17
C ALA A 112 -7.32 11.48 13.09
N ALA A 113 -6.37 12.30 12.65
CA ALA A 113 -6.59 13.73 12.48
C ALA A 113 -7.34 14.09 11.18
N HIS A 114 -7.55 13.13 10.26
CA HIS A 114 -8.12 13.30 8.92
C HIS A 114 -7.29 14.23 8.02
N LEU A 115 -5.96 14.15 8.12
CA LEU A 115 -5.03 15.07 7.47
C LEU A 115 -4.02 14.37 6.58
N VAL A 116 -3.51 15.14 5.61
CA VAL A 116 -2.30 14.83 4.85
C VAL A 116 -1.33 16.02 4.99
N HIS A 117 -0.10 15.71 5.37
CA HIS A 117 0.94 16.70 5.58
C HIS A 117 2.07 16.57 4.57
N LYS A 118 2.59 17.70 4.10
CA LYS A 118 3.85 17.80 3.35
C LYS A 118 4.92 18.44 4.19
N PHE A 119 6.07 17.78 4.31
CA PHE A 119 7.24 18.31 5.01
C PHE A 119 8.41 18.51 4.05
N GLY A 120 9.22 19.50 4.35
CA GLY A 120 10.54 19.65 3.74
C GLY A 120 11.50 18.54 4.14
N PRO A 121 12.62 18.36 3.42
CA PRO A 121 13.68 17.43 3.81
C PRO A 121 14.32 17.76 5.17
N ASP A 122 14.14 18.99 5.62
CA ASP A 122 14.52 19.50 6.94
C ASP A 122 13.52 19.19 8.06
N GLY A 123 12.36 18.59 7.72
CA GLY A 123 11.29 18.28 8.65
C GLY A 123 10.30 19.42 8.91
N ARG A 124 10.44 20.58 8.24
CA ARG A 124 9.52 21.71 8.37
C ARG A 124 8.21 21.43 7.66
N LEU A 125 7.06 21.63 8.32
CA LEU A 125 5.73 21.53 7.72
C LEU A 125 5.55 22.63 6.65
N LEU A 126 5.18 22.23 5.45
CA LEU A 126 5.01 23.10 4.27
C LEU A 126 3.56 23.23 3.82
N MET A 127 2.76 22.14 3.93
CA MET A 127 1.37 22.10 3.49
C MET A 127 0.59 21.11 4.36
N THR A 128 -0.68 21.40 4.55
CA THR A 128 -1.65 20.47 5.14
C THR A 128 -2.90 20.46 4.28
N LEU A 129 -3.35 19.25 3.91
CA LEU A 129 -4.65 19.02 3.28
C LEU A 129 -5.60 18.40 4.30
N GLY A 130 -6.88 18.75 4.21
CA GLY A 130 -7.89 18.38 5.19
C GLY A 130 -8.06 19.40 6.30
N LYS A 131 -8.93 19.11 7.25
CA LYS A 131 -9.17 19.95 8.44
C LYS A 131 -9.17 19.08 9.69
N LYS A 132 -8.30 19.41 10.64
CA LYS A 132 -8.09 18.61 11.86
C LYS A 132 -9.41 18.29 12.58
N GLY A 133 -9.65 16.99 12.80
CA GLY A 133 -10.83 16.49 13.50
C GLY A 133 -12.16 16.64 12.74
N VAL A 134 -12.12 17.03 11.44
CA VAL A 134 -13.31 17.17 10.62
C VAL A 134 -13.31 16.11 9.52
N ALA A 135 -14.17 15.11 9.70
CA ALA A 135 -14.33 14.03 8.72
C ALA A 135 -15.14 14.50 7.50
N GLY A 136 -14.66 14.14 6.30
CA GLY A 136 -15.40 14.28 5.06
C GLY A 136 -16.10 12.97 4.64
N ASP A 137 -16.89 13.03 3.58
CA ASP A 137 -17.52 11.88 2.94
C ASP A 137 -16.95 11.62 1.53
N ASN A 138 -17.52 10.64 0.80
CA ASN A 138 -17.09 10.30 -0.55
C ASN A 138 -17.25 11.43 -1.59
N THR A 139 -17.96 12.51 -1.28
CA THR A 139 -18.20 13.66 -2.18
C THR A 139 -17.40 14.90 -1.78
N SER A 140 -16.82 14.92 -0.58
CA SER A 140 -16.05 16.05 -0.05
C SER A 140 -14.78 16.28 -0.90
N ARG A 141 -14.48 17.55 -1.19
CA ARG A 141 -13.38 17.94 -2.09
C ARG A 141 -12.09 18.26 -1.36
N ASP A 142 -12.17 18.66 -0.10
CA ASP A 142 -11.07 19.17 0.73
C ASP A 142 -10.99 18.52 2.13
N LEU A 143 -11.87 17.56 2.43
CA LEU A 143 -11.90 16.83 3.69
C LEU A 143 -11.69 15.33 3.42
N PHE A 144 -11.04 14.65 4.35
CA PHE A 144 -10.83 13.20 4.33
C PHE A 144 -11.55 12.53 5.50
N ASN A 145 -11.64 11.20 5.46
CA ASN A 145 -12.07 10.40 6.60
C ASN A 145 -11.15 9.21 6.82
N GLN A 146 -10.11 9.43 7.61
CA GLN A 146 -9.01 8.48 7.88
C GLN A 146 -8.23 8.11 6.61
N PRO A 147 -7.51 9.08 5.98
CA PRO A 147 -6.71 8.82 4.79
C PRO A 147 -5.58 7.82 5.08
N ASN A 148 -5.27 6.99 4.07
CA ASN A 148 -4.34 5.87 4.21
C ASN A 148 -2.95 6.16 3.62
N HIS A 149 -2.88 6.59 2.36
CA HIS A 149 -1.62 6.70 1.65
C HIS A 149 -1.63 7.87 0.65
N VAL A 150 -0.44 8.33 0.26
CA VAL A 150 -0.24 9.38 -0.73
C VAL A 150 0.70 8.89 -1.81
N ALA A 151 0.33 9.11 -3.07
CA ALA A 151 1.26 9.07 -4.21
C ALA A 151 1.40 10.47 -4.80
N VAL A 152 2.58 10.81 -5.30
CA VAL A 152 2.85 12.10 -5.95
C VAL A 152 3.38 11.84 -7.35
N ALA A 153 2.72 12.44 -8.34
CA ALA A 153 3.12 12.35 -9.73
C ALA A 153 4.38 13.18 -10.02
N PRO A 154 5.10 12.93 -11.14
CA PRO A 154 6.27 13.72 -11.52
C PRO A 154 6.00 15.23 -11.70
N ASN A 155 4.78 15.62 -12.08
CA ASN A 155 4.34 17.01 -12.19
C ASN A 155 3.96 17.65 -10.84
N GLY A 156 4.03 16.86 -9.74
CA GLY A 156 3.68 17.25 -8.39
C GLY A 156 2.22 17.06 -8.00
N ASP A 157 1.37 16.54 -8.87
CA ASP A 157 -0.02 16.22 -8.54
C ASP A 157 -0.09 15.15 -7.45
N ILE A 158 -1.06 15.29 -6.56
CA ILE A 158 -1.17 14.54 -5.31
C ILE A 158 -2.39 13.62 -5.38
N PHE A 159 -2.19 12.34 -5.10
CA PHE A 159 -3.24 11.32 -5.04
C PHE A 159 -3.32 10.76 -3.64
N VAL A 160 -4.46 10.96 -2.97
CA VAL A 160 -4.67 10.53 -1.59
C VAL A 160 -5.69 9.39 -1.57
N SER A 161 -5.27 8.20 -1.14
CA SER A 161 -6.23 7.14 -0.83
C SER A 161 -6.92 7.45 0.50
N ASP A 162 -8.25 7.59 0.45
CA ASP A 162 -9.11 7.93 1.57
C ASP A 162 -10.09 6.78 1.79
N GLY A 163 -9.61 5.71 2.47
CA GLY A 163 -10.22 4.39 2.37
C GLY A 163 -10.64 3.71 3.66
N TYR A 164 -10.20 4.13 4.85
CA TYR A 164 -10.65 3.44 6.06
C TYR A 164 -12.16 3.60 6.32
N VAL A 165 -12.72 4.74 5.95
CA VAL A 165 -14.17 4.99 6.04
C VAL A 165 -14.77 5.26 4.68
N ASN A 166 -14.11 6.12 3.89
CA ASN A 166 -14.49 6.43 2.52
C ASN A 166 -14.02 5.34 1.53
N ALA A 167 -14.39 5.47 0.27
CA ALA A 167 -14.08 4.50 -0.79
C ALA A 167 -13.58 5.22 -2.05
N ARG A 168 -12.50 6.02 -1.90
CA ARG A 168 -12.04 6.90 -2.97
C ARG A 168 -10.55 7.18 -2.94
N VAL A 169 -10.03 7.64 -4.07
CA VAL A 169 -8.77 8.38 -4.18
C VAL A 169 -9.13 9.82 -4.56
N VAL A 170 -8.58 10.80 -3.85
CA VAL A 170 -8.76 12.21 -4.16
C VAL A 170 -7.51 12.73 -4.86
N HIS A 171 -7.68 13.38 -6.01
CA HIS A 171 -6.64 13.96 -6.83
C HIS A 171 -6.61 15.48 -6.65
N PHE A 172 -5.44 16.00 -6.28
CA PHE A 172 -5.17 17.42 -6.13
C PHE A 172 -4.02 17.85 -7.06
N SER A 173 -3.98 19.14 -7.40
CA SER A 173 -2.83 19.75 -8.03
C SER A 173 -1.62 19.79 -7.08
N SER A 174 -0.45 20.11 -7.60
CA SER A 174 0.78 20.33 -6.80
C SER A 174 0.66 21.45 -5.77
N LYS A 175 -0.36 22.31 -5.90
CA LYS A 175 -0.68 23.39 -4.96
C LYS A 175 -1.72 22.99 -3.91
N GLY A 176 -2.24 21.73 -3.96
CA GLY A 176 -3.30 21.26 -3.07
C GLY A 176 -4.72 21.67 -3.50
N GLU A 177 -4.91 22.10 -4.74
CA GLU A 177 -6.25 22.43 -5.29
C GLU A 177 -6.93 21.15 -5.77
N PHE A 178 -8.19 20.96 -5.39
CA PHE A 178 -8.98 19.80 -5.79
C PHE A 178 -9.12 19.71 -7.32
N ILE A 179 -8.89 18.51 -7.87
CA ILE A 179 -9.08 18.21 -9.29
C ILE A 179 -10.26 17.27 -9.46
N ARG A 180 -10.24 16.09 -8.85
CA ARG A 180 -11.30 15.09 -9.00
C ARG A 180 -11.31 14.03 -7.88
N ILE A 181 -12.39 13.25 -7.87
CA ILE A 181 -12.51 12.02 -7.09
C ILE A 181 -12.44 10.83 -8.05
N ILE A 182 -11.73 9.76 -7.66
CA ILE A 182 -11.62 8.49 -8.35
C ILE A 182 -12.25 7.42 -7.46
N GLY A 183 -13.12 6.59 -7.99
CA GLY A 183 -13.99 5.74 -7.18
C GLY A 183 -15.16 6.54 -6.58
N GLY A 184 -15.21 6.66 -5.27
CA GLY A 184 -16.24 7.43 -4.56
C GLY A 184 -17.55 6.67 -4.35
N VAL A 185 -17.70 5.49 -4.92
CA VAL A 185 -18.82 4.59 -4.67
C VAL A 185 -18.29 3.33 -4.01
N LYS A 186 -18.83 3.03 -2.81
CA LYS A 186 -18.43 1.84 -2.06
C LYS A 186 -19.02 0.58 -2.68
N GLY A 187 -18.19 -0.41 -2.97
CA GLY A 187 -18.63 -1.67 -3.57
C GLY A 187 -17.54 -2.44 -4.29
N SER A 188 -17.95 -3.51 -5.00
CA SER A 188 -17.06 -4.44 -5.68
C SER A 188 -17.13 -4.41 -7.21
N GLN A 189 -18.07 -3.64 -7.78
CA GLN A 189 -18.20 -3.54 -9.23
C GLN A 189 -17.00 -2.81 -9.86
N PRO A 190 -16.76 -2.92 -11.18
CA PRO A 190 -15.74 -2.15 -11.88
C PRO A 190 -15.81 -0.65 -11.58
N GLY A 191 -14.71 -0.05 -11.16
CA GLY A 191 -14.64 1.37 -10.78
C GLY A 191 -15.11 1.71 -9.37
N GLN A 192 -15.78 0.79 -8.67
CA GLN A 192 -16.08 0.93 -7.25
C GLN A 192 -14.88 0.48 -6.40
N LEU A 193 -14.76 1.01 -5.20
CA LEU A 193 -13.72 0.66 -4.22
C LEU A 193 -14.38 0.27 -2.90
N GLN A 194 -13.73 -0.59 -2.12
CA GLN A 194 -14.23 -0.97 -0.79
C GLN A 194 -13.34 -0.41 0.33
N LEU A 195 -12.05 -0.61 0.24
CA LEU A 195 -11.04 -0.05 1.13
C LEU A 195 -9.79 0.29 0.32
N PRO A 196 -9.74 1.45 -0.36
CA PRO A 196 -8.53 1.91 -1.03
C PRO A 196 -7.45 2.24 0.00
N HIS A 197 -6.47 1.34 0.16
CA HIS A 197 -5.43 1.46 1.18
C HIS A 197 -4.14 2.07 0.64
N GLY A 198 -3.51 1.44 -0.33
CA GLY A 198 -2.33 1.96 -1.02
C GLY A 198 -2.71 2.58 -2.37
N VAL A 199 -1.98 3.59 -2.81
CA VAL A 199 -2.09 4.19 -4.14
C VAL A 199 -0.70 4.40 -4.73
N ALA A 200 -0.52 4.09 -6.02
CA ALA A 200 0.72 4.34 -6.75
C ALA A 200 0.42 4.75 -8.19
N LEU A 201 1.42 5.30 -8.86
CA LEU A 201 1.34 5.69 -10.26
C LEU A 201 2.39 4.91 -11.06
N ASP A 202 2.04 4.47 -12.26
CA ASP A 202 3.03 3.94 -13.21
C ASP A 202 3.56 5.01 -14.16
N SER A 203 4.50 4.65 -15.03
CA SER A 203 5.15 5.59 -15.96
C SER A 203 4.18 6.19 -16.98
N SER A 204 3.05 5.54 -17.24
CA SER A 204 2.00 6.04 -18.14
C SER A 204 1.00 6.96 -17.43
N GLY A 205 1.14 7.14 -16.11
CA GLY A 205 0.24 7.92 -15.27
C GLY A 205 -1.03 7.17 -14.88
N ARG A 206 -1.10 5.83 -15.06
CA ARG A 206 -2.21 5.05 -14.53
C ARG A 206 -2.15 5.04 -13.01
N ILE A 207 -3.32 5.04 -12.40
CA ILE A 207 -3.49 5.07 -10.94
C ILE A 207 -3.82 3.67 -10.48
N LEU A 208 -2.92 3.07 -9.71
CA LEU A 208 -3.02 1.73 -9.16
C LEU A 208 -3.46 1.85 -7.70
N VAL A 209 -4.56 1.22 -7.34
CA VAL A 209 -5.17 1.32 -6.02
C VAL A 209 -5.29 -0.06 -5.39
N ASN A 210 -4.63 -0.27 -4.23
CA ASN A 210 -4.89 -1.44 -3.41
C ASN A 210 -6.29 -1.36 -2.82
N ASP A 211 -7.23 -2.06 -3.43
CA ASP A 211 -8.63 -2.16 -3.00
C ASP A 211 -8.77 -3.34 -2.04
N SER A 212 -8.31 -3.14 -0.80
CA SER A 212 -7.94 -4.17 0.16
C SER A 212 -9.07 -5.12 0.53
N ASP A 213 -10.27 -4.62 0.82
CA ASP A 213 -11.39 -5.48 1.21
C ASP A 213 -12.01 -6.21 0.01
N ASN A 214 -11.74 -5.74 -1.22
CA ASN A 214 -12.05 -6.46 -2.45
C ASN A 214 -10.91 -7.42 -2.87
N GLN A 215 -9.80 -7.47 -2.14
CA GLN A 215 -8.63 -8.32 -2.38
C GLN A 215 -8.09 -8.21 -3.82
N ARG A 216 -7.98 -6.98 -4.32
CA ARG A 216 -7.54 -6.69 -5.68
C ARG A 216 -6.77 -5.38 -5.77
N VAL A 217 -6.07 -5.19 -6.88
CA VAL A 217 -5.61 -3.87 -7.33
C VAL A 217 -6.59 -3.38 -8.40
N SER A 218 -7.20 -2.22 -8.19
CA SER A 218 -8.01 -1.54 -9.19
C SER A 218 -7.16 -0.53 -9.94
N VAL A 219 -7.18 -0.57 -11.27
CA VAL A 219 -6.37 0.28 -12.16
C VAL A 219 -7.28 1.28 -12.85
N PHE A 220 -6.90 2.56 -12.75
CA PHE A 220 -7.58 3.67 -13.42
C PHE A 220 -6.61 4.37 -14.36
N ASP A 221 -7.13 4.98 -15.44
CA ASP A 221 -6.33 5.85 -16.29
C ASP A 221 -6.00 7.19 -15.59
N LYS A 222 -5.20 8.02 -16.23
CA LYS A 222 -4.79 9.32 -15.69
C LYS A 222 -5.96 10.31 -15.53
N GLU A 223 -7.08 10.07 -16.21
CA GLU A 223 -8.33 10.81 -16.08
C GLU A 223 -9.21 10.26 -14.92
N GLY A 224 -8.83 9.15 -14.28
CA GLY A 224 -9.55 8.49 -13.19
C GLY A 224 -10.67 7.56 -13.65
N LYS A 225 -10.71 7.17 -14.91
CA LYS A 225 -11.65 6.19 -15.44
C LYS A 225 -11.11 4.78 -15.21
N PHE A 226 -11.98 3.88 -14.75
CA PHE A 226 -11.62 2.48 -14.53
C PHE A 226 -11.14 1.81 -15.84
N VAL A 227 -10.03 1.05 -15.72
CA VAL A 227 -9.41 0.32 -16.86
C VAL A 227 -9.53 -1.18 -16.63
N GLU A 228 -8.98 -1.68 -15.52
CA GLU A 228 -8.89 -3.10 -15.24
C GLU A 228 -8.73 -3.36 -13.74
N MET A 229 -8.81 -4.62 -13.33
CA MET A 229 -8.47 -5.06 -11.97
C MET A 229 -7.56 -6.28 -12.01
N TRP A 230 -6.65 -6.37 -11.02
CA TRP A 230 -5.74 -7.50 -10.86
C TRP A 230 -6.12 -8.26 -9.58
N PRO A 231 -6.38 -9.58 -9.67
CA PRO A 231 -6.92 -10.38 -8.56
C PRO A 231 -5.81 -10.80 -7.57
N TYR A 232 -5.08 -9.83 -7.02
CA TYR A 232 -4.04 -10.09 -6.03
C TYR A 232 -4.42 -9.49 -4.69
N PRO A 233 -4.32 -10.28 -3.58
CA PRO A 233 -4.48 -9.75 -2.23
C PRO A 233 -3.55 -8.55 -2.01
N SER A 234 -4.10 -7.48 -1.43
CA SER A 234 -3.43 -6.19 -1.47
C SER A 234 -3.70 -5.33 -0.21
N ARG A 235 -3.77 -5.97 0.96
CA ARG A 235 -3.98 -5.24 2.23
C ARG A 235 -2.66 -4.71 2.78
N GLY A 236 -2.12 -3.69 2.13
CA GLY A 236 -0.84 -3.09 2.48
C GLY A 236 -0.44 -1.97 1.53
N GLY A 237 0.85 -1.77 1.37
CA GLY A 237 1.43 -0.82 0.45
C GLY A 237 1.45 -1.32 -0.98
N ILE A 238 1.59 -0.38 -1.90
CA ILE A 238 1.86 -0.62 -3.31
C ILE A 238 2.99 0.31 -3.75
N ALA A 239 3.92 -0.18 -4.55
CA ALA A 239 5.01 0.61 -5.09
C ALA A 239 5.29 0.19 -6.53
N VAL A 240 5.73 1.13 -7.36
CA VAL A 240 6.05 0.90 -8.77
C VAL A 240 7.51 1.25 -9.00
N ALA A 241 8.26 0.30 -9.56
CA ALA A 241 9.65 0.51 -9.95
C ALA A 241 9.74 1.29 -11.28
N ALA A 242 10.93 1.81 -11.57
CA ALA A 242 11.18 2.60 -12.79
C ALA A 242 10.89 1.86 -14.10
N ASP A 243 10.87 0.55 -14.07
CA ASP A 243 10.53 -0.31 -15.21
C ASP A 243 9.04 -0.74 -15.21
N ASP A 244 8.17 -0.10 -14.42
CA ASP A 244 6.76 -0.45 -14.22
C ASP A 244 6.51 -1.84 -13.60
N THR A 245 7.49 -2.43 -12.94
CA THR A 245 7.23 -3.57 -12.07
C THR A 245 6.52 -3.09 -10.80
N VAL A 246 5.38 -3.69 -10.51
CA VAL A 246 4.52 -3.33 -9.38
C VAL A 246 4.72 -4.31 -8.24
N TYR A 247 4.94 -3.80 -7.05
CA TYR A 247 5.08 -4.55 -5.82
C TYR A 247 3.88 -4.29 -4.94
N ILE A 248 3.23 -5.35 -4.46
CA ILE A 248 1.97 -5.28 -3.72
C ILE A 248 2.14 -6.08 -2.44
N SER A 249 2.08 -5.40 -1.29
CA SER A 249 2.15 -6.09 0.00
C SER A 249 0.78 -6.45 0.54
N ASP A 250 0.72 -7.58 1.23
CA ASP A 250 -0.48 -8.01 1.97
C ASP A 250 -0.10 -8.41 3.40
N VAL A 251 -0.63 -7.66 4.38
CA VAL A 251 -0.35 -7.85 5.80
C VAL A 251 -0.99 -9.11 6.38
N ASN A 252 -2.10 -9.57 5.80
CA ASN A 252 -2.83 -10.74 6.30
C ASN A 252 -2.16 -12.04 5.86
N VAL A 253 -1.69 -12.08 4.61
CA VAL A 253 -0.98 -13.24 4.04
C VAL A 253 0.50 -13.22 4.38
N GLY A 254 1.09 -12.04 4.61
CA GLY A 254 2.53 -11.90 4.85
C GLY A 254 3.35 -12.12 3.59
N ILE A 255 2.97 -11.45 2.50
CA ILE A 255 3.59 -11.62 1.19
C ILE A 255 3.78 -10.27 0.50
N VAL A 256 4.78 -10.19 -0.36
CA VAL A 256 4.89 -9.15 -1.40
C VAL A 256 4.77 -9.83 -2.75
N ASN A 257 3.71 -9.53 -3.47
CA ASN A 257 3.50 -9.95 -4.85
C ASN A 257 4.24 -9.01 -5.80
N ILE A 258 4.86 -9.57 -6.84
CA ILE A 258 5.61 -8.84 -7.86
C ILE A 258 4.88 -9.05 -9.19
N VAL A 259 4.38 -7.96 -9.74
CA VAL A 259 3.47 -7.96 -10.89
C VAL A 259 4.08 -7.14 -12.01
N LYS A 260 4.03 -7.65 -13.23
CA LYS A 260 4.44 -6.95 -14.45
C LYS A 260 3.34 -7.04 -15.49
N ASN A 261 2.91 -5.90 -16.02
CA ASN A 261 1.81 -5.84 -17.00
C ASN A 261 0.55 -6.62 -16.51
N GLY A 262 0.15 -6.43 -15.27
CA GLY A 262 -1.00 -7.10 -14.65
C GLY A 262 -0.82 -8.59 -14.35
N LYS A 263 0.35 -9.17 -14.62
CA LYS A 263 0.63 -10.60 -14.39
C LYS A 263 1.59 -10.80 -13.22
N LEU A 264 1.26 -11.71 -12.31
CA LEU A 264 2.18 -12.14 -11.26
C LEU A 264 3.40 -12.80 -11.89
N ILE A 265 4.57 -12.27 -11.61
CA ILE A 265 5.86 -12.81 -12.10
C ILE A 265 6.68 -13.45 -10.98
N ASP A 266 6.43 -13.05 -9.73
CA ASP A 266 7.15 -13.58 -8.56
C ASP A 266 6.40 -13.21 -7.27
N SER A 267 6.81 -13.78 -6.14
CA SER A 267 6.36 -13.39 -4.82
C SER A 267 7.41 -13.70 -3.76
N VAL A 268 7.41 -12.96 -2.66
CA VAL A 268 8.32 -13.18 -1.54
C VAL A 268 7.57 -13.10 -0.22
N SER A 269 7.82 -14.07 0.67
CA SER A 269 7.26 -14.04 2.03
C SER A 269 7.90 -12.90 2.82
N ALA A 270 7.05 -12.08 3.43
CA ALA A 270 7.46 -10.94 4.23
C ALA A 270 6.48 -10.77 5.39
N ASP A 271 6.86 -11.17 6.60
CA ASP A 271 5.97 -11.23 7.76
C ASP A 271 5.29 -9.86 7.98
N ARG A 272 3.96 -9.88 7.96
CA ARG A 272 3.11 -8.70 8.18
C ARG A 272 3.45 -7.49 7.33
N ALA A 273 3.78 -7.70 6.06
CA ALA A 273 4.09 -6.66 5.09
C ALA A 273 2.94 -5.64 4.95
N HIS A 274 3.03 -4.52 5.66
CA HIS A 274 2.03 -3.44 5.65
C HIS A 274 2.49 -2.25 4.81
N GLY A 275 3.42 -1.45 5.31
CA GLY A 275 4.04 -0.38 4.54
C GLY A 275 5.22 -0.88 3.73
N MET A 276 5.44 -0.30 2.56
CA MET A 276 6.57 -0.66 1.72
C MET A 276 7.11 0.50 0.90
N GLY A 277 8.37 0.39 0.51
CA GLY A 277 9.04 1.26 -0.43
C GLY A 277 10.04 0.49 -1.28
N ILE A 278 10.42 1.05 -2.42
CA ILE A 278 11.42 0.50 -3.33
C ILE A 278 12.53 1.52 -3.51
N ASP A 279 13.78 1.05 -3.54
CA ASP A 279 14.92 1.88 -3.89
C ASP A 279 15.33 1.69 -5.35
N THR A 280 16.14 2.60 -5.86
CA THR A 280 16.64 2.60 -7.25
C THR A 280 17.53 1.41 -7.59
N ASP A 281 18.07 0.70 -6.59
CA ASP A 281 18.83 -0.54 -6.78
C ASP A 281 17.95 -1.81 -6.82
N GLY A 282 16.61 -1.64 -6.77
CA GLY A 282 15.65 -2.73 -6.72
C GLY A 282 15.47 -3.36 -5.34
N SER A 283 16.08 -2.81 -4.30
CA SER A 283 15.82 -3.23 -2.91
C SER A 283 14.39 -2.87 -2.51
N ILE A 284 13.70 -3.81 -1.89
CA ILE A 284 12.35 -3.64 -1.34
C ILE A 284 12.48 -3.51 0.18
N TYR A 285 11.84 -2.50 0.73
CA TYR A 285 11.76 -2.31 2.18
C TYR A 285 10.34 -2.52 2.63
N VAL A 286 10.14 -3.21 3.75
CA VAL A 286 8.83 -3.56 4.28
C VAL A 286 8.78 -3.26 5.77
N SER A 287 7.66 -2.69 6.23
CA SER A 287 7.36 -2.49 7.65
C SER A 287 6.13 -3.29 8.08
N GLY A 288 6.13 -3.79 9.31
CA GLY A 288 5.03 -4.57 9.88
C GLY A 288 4.10 -3.71 10.73
N ALA A 289 2.81 -3.63 10.40
CA ALA A 289 1.83 -2.75 11.05
C ALA A 289 1.64 -2.96 12.55
N SER A 290 1.75 -4.19 13.04
CA SER A 290 1.47 -4.57 14.43
C SER A 290 2.69 -5.08 15.17
N ARG A 291 3.85 -5.02 14.55
CA ARG A 291 5.14 -5.40 15.14
C ARG A 291 6.15 -4.30 14.88
N MET A 292 7.09 -4.16 15.77
CA MET A 292 8.21 -3.23 15.63
C MET A 292 9.28 -3.87 14.71
N THR A 293 8.90 -4.17 13.47
CA THR A 293 9.77 -4.85 12.50
C THR A 293 9.86 -4.06 11.20
N VAL A 294 11.06 -4.02 10.68
CA VAL A 294 11.35 -3.62 9.31
C VAL A 294 12.28 -4.63 8.70
N MET A 295 12.16 -4.86 7.41
CA MET A 295 13.03 -5.78 6.70
C MET A 295 13.41 -5.23 5.33
N LYS A 296 14.60 -5.60 4.87
CA LYS A 296 15.07 -5.37 3.52
C LYS A 296 15.01 -6.67 2.74
N ILE A 297 14.51 -6.59 1.52
CA ILE A 297 14.40 -7.72 0.60
C ILE A 297 15.19 -7.37 -0.65
N THR A 298 16.12 -8.24 -1.05
CA THR A 298 16.95 -8.08 -2.25
C THR A 298 16.94 -9.36 -3.07
N ARG A 299 17.13 -9.26 -4.38
CA ARG A 299 17.44 -10.46 -5.17
C ARG A 299 18.85 -10.95 -4.83
N ALA A 300 19.03 -12.27 -4.71
CA ALA A 300 20.35 -12.87 -4.56
C ALA A 300 21.23 -12.51 -5.79
N GLN A 301 22.50 -12.24 -5.55
CA GLN A 301 23.46 -11.90 -6.61
C GLN A 301 23.81 -13.12 -7.46
#